data_480471cddbe18eb2126c79ff01db136a
#
_entry.id   480471cddbe18eb2126c79ff01db136a
#
_cell.length_a   1.000
_cell.length_b   1.000
_cell.length_c   1.000
_cell.angle_alpha   90.00
_cell.angle_beta   90.00
_cell.angle_gamma   90.00
#
_symmetry.space_group_name_H-M   'P 1'
#
loop_
_entity.id
_entity.type
_entity.pdbx_description
1 polymer ?
#
loop_
_entity_poly.entity_id
_entity_poly.type
_entity_poly.pdbx_seq_one_letter_code
_entity_poly.pdbx_strand_id
1 'polypeptide(L)'
;EETFTITEKEDDKKTSEKHKCFLTTACMKHQLKDFDDNCYELTTLRWFRDKFVTKSDIQYYYQIAPIIVNVLNNVSNSDEMYKQIYESVINMCIIEIENGNYNRAYEIYKNAILE
;
A
#
# COMPACT_ATOMS: atom_id res chain seq x y z
N GLU A 1 15.74 4.16 -10.10
CA GLU A 1 15.53 4.29 -9.77
C GLU A 1 15.83 4.55 -8.70
N GLU A 2 16.18 4.43 -8.19
CA GLU A 2 16.65 4.65 -7.22
C GLU A 2 16.63 5.90 -6.66
N THR A 3 16.64 6.79 -7.24
CA THR A 3 16.49 8.12 -6.87
C THR A 3 15.40 8.33 -5.91
N PHE A 4 14.34 7.56 -6.01
CA PHE A 4 13.20 7.67 -5.16
C PHE A 4 13.60 7.46 -3.70
N THR A 5 14.39 6.47 -3.45
CA THR A 5 14.85 6.18 -2.12
C THR A 5 15.78 7.24 -1.60
N ILE A 6 16.58 7.76 -2.44
CA ILE A 6 17.50 8.79 -2.05
C ILE A 6 16.80 10.04 -1.60
N THR A 7 15.76 10.40 -2.32
CA THR A 7 14.97 11.53 -1.95
C THR A 7 14.43 11.40 -0.57
N GLU A 8 14.02 10.21 -0.26
CA GLU A 8 13.49 9.92 1.00
C GLU A 8 14.35 10.30 2.15
N LYS A 9 15.62 10.08 2.04
CA LYS A 9 16.51 10.40 3.07
C LYS A 9 16.61 11.83 3.42
N GLU A 10 16.61 12.65 2.48
CA GLU A 10 16.72 14.05 2.69
C GLU A 10 15.53 14.70 3.22
N ASP A 11 14.38 14.33 2.75
CA ASP A 11 13.16 15.00 3.15
C ASP A 11 12.30 14.11 3.96
N ASP A 12 12.87 13.51 4.95
CA ASP A 12 12.15 12.58 5.75
C ASP A 12 10.76 12.94 6.14
N LYS A 13 10.55 14.10 6.67
CA LYS A 13 9.26 14.52 7.09
C LYS A 13 8.30 14.69 5.97
N LYS A 14 8.70 15.32 4.91
CA LYS A 14 7.87 15.55 3.78
C LYS A 14 7.60 14.30 3.02
N THR A 15 8.66 13.54 2.81
CA THR A 15 8.50 12.35 2.00
C THR A 15 7.70 11.29 2.69
N SER A 16 7.65 11.30 4.01
CA SER A 16 6.85 10.31 4.66
C SER A 16 5.38 10.51 4.32
N GLU A 17 4.99 11.75 4.05
CA GLU A 17 3.64 12.01 3.62
C GLU A 17 3.43 11.49 2.22
N LYS A 18 4.36 11.77 1.34
CA LYS A 18 4.26 11.35 -0.03
C LYS A 18 4.35 9.85 -0.21
N HIS A 19 5.11 9.21 0.64
CA HIS A 19 5.35 7.79 0.47
C HIS A 19 4.48 6.90 1.35
N LYS A 20 3.44 7.48 1.91
CA LYS A 20 2.51 6.68 2.67
C LYS A 20 1.78 5.73 1.75
N CYS A 21 1.45 4.59 2.27
CA CYS A 21 0.63 3.64 1.52
C CYS A 21 -0.81 3.90 1.89
N PHE A 22 -1.39 4.94 1.29
CA PHE A 22 -2.71 5.41 1.69
C PHE A 22 -3.75 4.32 1.92
N LEU A 23 -3.97 3.51 0.92
CA LEU A 23 -4.99 2.48 1.03
C LEU A 23 -4.58 1.39 2.00
N THR A 24 -3.33 0.97 1.93
CA THR A 24 -2.82 -0.07 2.82
C THR A 24 -2.83 0.40 4.26
N THR A 25 -2.41 1.64 4.49
CA THR A 25 -2.42 2.20 5.83
C THR A 25 -3.83 2.24 6.39
N ALA A 26 -4.79 2.71 5.59
CA ALA A 26 -6.17 2.78 6.03
C ALA A 26 -6.70 1.39 6.36
N CYS A 27 -6.37 0.43 5.52
CA CYS A 27 -6.80 -0.94 5.71
C CYS A 27 -6.23 -1.52 7.00
N MET A 28 -4.95 -1.27 7.26
CA MET A 28 -4.33 -1.81 8.47
C MET A 28 -4.88 -1.15 9.72
N LYS A 29 -5.26 0.11 9.63
CA LYS A 29 -5.88 0.78 10.75
C LYS A 29 -7.20 0.13 11.13
N HIS A 30 -7.90 -0.40 10.15
CA HIS A 30 -9.15 -1.10 10.42
C HIS A 30 -8.93 -2.52 10.93
N GLN A 31 -7.81 -3.13 10.55
CA GLN A 31 -7.55 -4.52 10.94
C GLN A 31 -6.87 -4.66 12.30
N LEU A 32 -6.06 -3.69 12.67
CA LEU A 32 -5.28 -3.80 13.90
C LEU A 32 -5.85 -2.94 15.00
N LYS A 33 -6.00 -3.56 16.14
CA LYS A 33 -6.51 -2.87 17.30
C LYS A 33 -5.53 -1.78 17.72
N ASP A 34 -4.25 -2.17 17.80
CA ASP A 34 -3.21 -1.22 18.13
C ASP A 34 -2.37 -0.98 16.90
N PHE A 35 -2.87 -0.11 16.05
CA PHE A 35 -2.20 0.16 14.78
C PHE A 35 -0.80 0.71 14.99
N ASP A 36 0.16 0.17 14.23
CA ASP A 36 1.53 0.64 14.22
C ASP A 36 1.92 0.84 12.77
N ASP A 37 2.36 2.04 12.45
CA ASP A 37 2.75 2.37 11.08
C ASP A 37 3.98 1.56 10.63
N ASN A 38 4.65 0.91 11.55
CA ASN A 38 5.77 0.03 11.23
C ASN A 38 5.41 -1.45 11.35
N CYS A 39 4.14 -1.77 11.24
CA CYS A 39 3.73 -3.16 11.31
C CYS A 39 4.30 -3.94 10.13
N TYR A 40 4.32 -5.25 10.25
CA TYR A 40 4.93 -6.12 9.27
C TYR A 40 4.37 -5.90 7.86
N GLU A 41 3.06 -5.79 7.75
CA GLU A 41 2.41 -5.64 6.45
C GLU A 41 2.86 -4.36 5.77
N LEU A 42 2.86 -3.25 6.47
CA LEU A 42 3.25 -1.98 5.89
C LEU A 42 4.73 -1.95 5.56
N THR A 43 5.55 -2.49 6.43
CA THR A 43 6.98 -2.53 6.21
C THR A 43 7.32 -3.36 4.98
N THR A 44 6.66 -4.50 4.86
CA THR A 44 6.89 -5.41 3.73
C THR A 44 6.45 -4.77 2.41
N LEU A 45 5.28 -4.16 2.40
CA LEU A 45 4.76 -3.56 1.18
C LEU A 45 5.55 -2.33 0.77
N ARG A 46 6.06 -1.56 1.72
CA ARG A 46 6.91 -0.42 1.41
C ARG A 46 8.22 -0.87 0.80
N TRP A 47 8.78 -1.95 1.35
CA TRP A 47 10.00 -2.53 0.80
C TRP A 47 9.77 -2.96 -0.65
N PHE A 48 8.65 -3.64 -0.88
CA PHE A 48 8.31 -4.12 -2.21
C PHE A 48 8.11 -2.95 -3.18
N ARG A 49 7.39 -1.92 -2.75
CA ARG A 49 7.16 -0.74 -3.56
C ARG A 49 8.48 -0.11 -4.00
N ASP A 50 9.39 0.06 -3.05
CA ASP A 50 10.64 0.74 -3.34
C ASP A 50 11.55 -0.07 -4.26
N LYS A 51 11.43 -1.37 -4.21
CA LYS A 51 12.28 -2.23 -5.00
C LYS A 51 11.72 -2.56 -6.37
N PHE A 52 10.44 -2.75 -6.46
CA PHE A 52 9.86 -3.35 -7.67
C PHE A 52 8.82 -2.51 -8.40
N VAL A 53 8.16 -1.58 -7.73
CA VAL A 53 7.06 -0.86 -8.36
C VAL A 53 7.60 0.33 -9.14
N THR A 54 7.15 0.52 -10.37
CA THR A 54 7.66 1.60 -11.21
C THR A 54 7.23 2.95 -10.67
N LYS A 55 8.00 3.96 -10.99
CA LYS A 55 7.74 5.30 -10.55
C LYS A 55 6.38 5.79 -11.02
N SER A 56 6.02 5.49 -12.25
CA SER A 56 4.74 5.94 -12.78
C SER A 56 3.58 5.26 -12.07
N ASP A 57 3.72 4.00 -11.72
CA ASP A 57 2.67 3.30 -11.00
C ASP A 57 2.55 3.85 -9.57
N ILE A 58 3.66 4.21 -8.96
CA ILE A 58 3.63 4.82 -7.64
C ILE A 58 2.92 6.16 -7.70
N GLN A 59 3.21 6.96 -8.71
CA GLN A 59 2.58 8.25 -8.86
C GLN A 59 1.09 8.13 -9.09
N TYR A 60 0.70 7.17 -9.91
CA TYR A 60 -0.70 6.93 -10.17
C TYR A 60 -1.41 6.51 -8.89
N TYR A 61 -0.78 5.64 -8.13
CA TYR A 61 -1.33 5.20 -6.86
C TYR A 61 -1.58 6.39 -5.93
N TYR A 62 -0.61 7.31 -5.85
CA TYR A 62 -0.77 8.46 -4.97
C TYR A 62 -1.87 9.40 -5.45
N GLN A 63 -2.22 9.35 -6.72
CA GLN A 63 -3.32 10.15 -7.23
C GLN A 63 -4.67 9.55 -6.89
N ILE A 64 -4.79 8.25 -7.00
CA ILE A 64 -6.09 7.62 -6.84
C ILE A 64 -6.38 7.10 -5.42
N ALA A 65 -5.35 6.74 -4.67
CA ALA A 65 -5.58 6.13 -3.37
C ALA A 65 -6.37 7.01 -2.41
N PRO A 66 -6.09 8.31 -2.31
CA PRO A 66 -6.90 9.15 -1.42
C PRO A 66 -8.37 9.17 -1.83
N ILE A 67 -8.65 9.10 -3.11
CA ILE A 67 -10.02 9.08 -3.61
C ILE A 67 -10.70 7.78 -3.18
N ILE A 68 -10.00 6.67 -3.34
CA ILE A 68 -10.53 5.37 -2.94
C ILE A 68 -10.81 5.34 -1.44
N VAL A 69 -9.87 5.83 -0.65
CA VAL A 69 -10.03 5.85 0.80
C VAL A 69 -11.23 6.70 1.19
N ASN A 70 -11.40 7.84 0.52
CA ASN A 70 -12.52 8.70 0.82
C ASN A 70 -13.85 8.01 0.52
N VAL A 71 -13.93 7.31 -0.59
CA VAL A 71 -15.13 6.56 -0.95
C VAL A 71 -15.39 5.45 0.07
N LEU A 72 -14.36 4.70 0.41
CA LEU A 72 -14.52 3.60 1.37
C LEU A 72 -14.96 4.09 2.74
N ASN A 73 -14.45 5.22 3.16
CA ASN A 73 -14.81 5.75 4.46
C ASN A 73 -16.23 6.27 4.53
N ASN A 74 -16.85 6.48 3.39
CA ASN A 74 -18.21 7.02 3.34
C ASN A 74 -19.30 6.00 3.01
N VAL A 75 -18.94 4.73 2.86
CA VAL A 75 -19.96 3.71 2.65
C VAL A 75 -20.31 3.08 3.98
N SER A 76 -21.54 2.59 4.08
CA SER A 76 -22.04 2.09 5.35
C SER A 76 -21.33 0.79 5.80
N ASN A 77 -20.83 0.01 4.86
CA ASN A 77 -20.15 -1.24 5.20
C ASN A 77 -18.63 -1.10 5.07
N SER A 78 -18.12 0.04 5.46
CA SER A 78 -16.69 0.35 5.32
C SER A 78 -15.77 -0.70 5.96
N ASP A 79 -16.11 -1.16 7.16
CA ASP A 79 -15.27 -2.16 7.84
C ASP A 79 -15.19 -3.45 7.06
N GLU A 80 -16.30 -3.86 6.51
CA GLU A 80 -16.35 -5.08 5.72
C GLU A 80 -15.52 -4.93 4.45
N MET A 81 -15.61 -3.77 3.81
CA MET A 81 -14.85 -3.51 2.59
C MET A 81 -13.35 -3.52 2.87
N TYR A 82 -12.92 -2.88 3.95
CA TYR A 82 -11.52 -2.90 4.31
C TYR A 82 -11.03 -4.31 4.65
N LYS A 83 -11.89 -5.09 5.28
CA LYS A 83 -11.53 -6.46 5.61
C LYS A 83 -11.31 -7.27 4.34
N GLN A 84 -12.18 -7.09 3.36
CA GLN A 84 -12.04 -7.78 2.08
C GLN A 84 -10.76 -7.37 1.36
N ILE A 85 -10.43 -6.11 1.39
CA ILE A 85 -9.19 -5.64 0.78
C ILE A 85 -8.00 -6.27 1.48
N TYR A 86 -8.03 -6.31 2.79
CA TYR A 86 -6.94 -6.93 3.54
C TYR A 86 -6.76 -8.39 3.11
N GLU A 87 -7.84 -9.12 3.07
CA GLU A 87 -7.77 -10.57 2.79
C GLU A 87 -7.43 -10.88 1.34
N SER A 88 -8.01 -10.13 0.41
CA SER A 88 -7.86 -10.44 -1.01
C SER A 88 -6.65 -9.79 -1.65
N VAL A 89 -6.21 -8.69 -1.14
CA VAL A 89 -5.13 -7.94 -1.77
C VAL A 89 -3.88 -7.92 -0.92
N ILE A 90 -3.98 -7.33 0.25
CA ILE A 90 -2.79 -7.11 1.08
C ILE A 90 -2.16 -8.42 1.52
N ASN A 91 -2.95 -9.29 2.09
CA ASN A 91 -2.44 -10.55 2.58
C ASN A 91 -1.91 -11.42 1.45
N MET A 92 -2.61 -11.42 0.32
CA MET A 92 -2.16 -12.21 -0.84
C MET A 92 -0.87 -11.66 -1.42
N CYS A 93 -0.72 -10.34 -1.49
CA CYS A 93 0.54 -9.75 -1.94
C CYS A 93 1.69 -10.15 -1.04
N ILE A 94 1.46 -10.11 0.26
CA ILE A 94 2.50 -10.44 1.22
C ILE A 94 2.93 -11.89 1.08
N ILE A 95 1.98 -12.79 0.92
CA ILE A 95 2.30 -14.20 0.73
C ILE A 95 3.17 -14.40 -0.51
N GLU A 96 2.83 -13.72 -1.60
CA GLU A 96 3.62 -13.85 -2.81
C GLU A 96 5.01 -13.25 -2.65
N ILE A 97 5.11 -12.15 -1.94
CA ILE A 97 6.41 -11.54 -1.66
C ILE A 97 7.27 -12.49 -0.83
N GLU A 98 6.68 -13.10 0.17
CA GLU A 98 7.40 -14.03 1.04
C GLU A 98 7.90 -15.24 0.28
N ASN A 99 7.19 -15.63 -0.74
CA ASN A 99 7.58 -16.76 -1.57
C ASN A 99 8.49 -16.38 -2.74
N GLY A 100 8.83 -15.10 -2.84
CA GLY A 100 9.71 -14.64 -3.91
C GLY A 100 9.00 -14.46 -5.24
N ASN A 101 7.68 -14.53 -5.26
CA ASN A 101 6.89 -14.40 -6.49
C ASN A 101 6.54 -12.94 -6.73
N TYR A 102 7.55 -12.13 -6.99
CA TYR A 102 7.39 -10.68 -7.04
C TYR A 102 6.52 -10.22 -8.21
N ASN A 103 6.60 -10.89 -9.34
CA ASN A 103 5.76 -10.53 -10.49
C ASN A 103 4.29 -10.76 -10.17
N ARG A 104 4.01 -11.84 -9.47
CA ARG A 104 2.64 -12.15 -9.11
C ARG A 104 2.11 -11.15 -8.09
N ALA A 105 2.94 -10.76 -7.14
CA ALA A 105 2.55 -9.77 -6.15
C ALA A 105 2.22 -8.44 -6.83
N TYR A 106 3.03 -8.07 -7.81
CA TYR A 106 2.81 -6.84 -8.56
C TYR A 106 1.49 -6.92 -9.33
N GLU A 107 1.19 -8.05 -9.94
CA GLU A 107 -0.06 -8.25 -10.66
C GLU A 107 -1.26 -8.09 -9.74
N ILE A 108 -1.20 -8.69 -8.57
CA ILE A 108 -2.30 -8.60 -7.62
C ILE A 108 -2.53 -7.14 -7.24
N TYR A 109 -1.45 -6.44 -6.94
CA TYR A 109 -1.52 -5.05 -6.59
C TYR A 109 -2.10 -4.20 -7.73
N LYS A 110 -1.60 -4.37 -8.94
CA LYS A 110 -2.06 -3.59 -10.07
C LYS A 110 -3.51 -3.85 -10.40
N ASN A 111 -3.90 -5.08 -10.37
CA ASN A 111 -5.29 -5.41 -10.71
C ASN A 111 -6.27 -4.85 -9.71
N ALA A 112 -5.86 -4.80 -8.46
CA ALA A 112 -6.74 -4.29 -7.43
C ALA A 112 -6.83 -2.77 -7.42
N ILE A 113 -5.71 -2.11 -7.65
CA ILE A 113 -5.64 -0.66 -7.52
C ILE A 113 -5.84 0.08 -8.82
N LEU A 114 -5.28 -0.45 -9.90
CA LEU A 114 -5.25 0.29 -11.15
C LEU A 114 -6.38 -0.05 -12.10
N GLU A 115 -7.21 -0.95 -11.73
CA GLU A 115 -8.40 -1.21 -12.48
C GLU A 115 -9.58 -0.58 -11.84
#